data_01d03ca72783d525dbc03875def26d47
#
_entry.id   01d03ca72783d525dbc03875def26d47
#
_cell.length_a   1.000
_cell.length_b   1.000
_cell.length_c   1.000
_cell.angle_alpha   90.00
_cell.angle_beta   90.00
_cell.angle_gamma   90.00
#
_symmetry.space_group_name_H-M   'P 1'
#
loop_
_entity.id
_entity.type
_entity.pdbx_description
1 polymer ?
#
loop_
_entity_poly.entity_id
_entity_poly.type
_entity_poly.pdbx_seq_one_letter_code
_entity_poly.pdbx_strand_id
1 'polypeptide(L)'
;MNKAHYKKSIIALFVVLMYLLISVAFAKILPLAVLQDLTNSNIIRRILYDVIQAAAAIPFAATYFRSADFRKTETHSKLIPWGLIGVCATLVTIILPERLYAFWFYLIIVGCGEEFVFRGYLHRELRKAFNFKVSVILGGLVFGFAHGYSYFMIQGGTITGILSEFGGGIVGALVFSAIYEKSNSIGWPILIHACLDFVGYLI
;
A
#
# COMPACT_ATOMS: atom_id res chain seq x y z
N MET A 1 -19.43 8.37 22.02
CA MET A 1 -18.91 8.04 20.69
C MET A 1 -19.73 8.81 19.65
N ASN A 2 -19.09 9.56 18.74
CA ASN A 2 -19.81 10.40 17.78
C ASN A 2 -20.32 9.53 16.62
N LYS A 3 -21.66 9.45 16.44
CA LYS A 3 -22.32 8.66 15.39
C LYS A 3 -21.81 8.98 13.97
N ALA A 4 -21.43 10.24 13.72
CA ALA A 4 -20.89 10.67 12.42
C ALA A 4 -19.51 10.06 12.13
N HIS A 5 -18.65 9.94 13.13
CA HIS A 5 -17.33 9.32 12.99
C HIS A 5 -17.45 7.81 12.73
N TYR A 6 -18.35 7.14 13.46
CA TYR A 6 -18.63 5.71 13.26
C TYR A 6 -19.11 5.41 11.82
N LYS A 7 -20.06 6.21 11.32
CA LYS A 7 -20.54 6.08 9.93
C LYS A 7 -19.41 6.26 8.91
N LYS A 8 -18.53 7.27 9.11
CA LYS A 8 -17.37 7.49 8.22
C LYS A 8 -16.40 6.33 8.25
N SER A 9 -16.14 5.73 9.39
CA SER A 9 -15.26 4.56 9.53
C SER A 9 -15.82 3.33 8.80
N ILE A 10 -17.13 3.08 8.85
CA ILE A 10 -17.77 1.99 8.09
C ILE A 10 -17.69 2.26 6.60
N ILE A 11 -17.94 3.49 6.17
CA ILE A 11 -17.80 3.88 4.75
C ILE A 11 -16.36 3.67 4.29
N ALA A 12 -15.36 4.02 5.10
CA ALA A 12 -13.95 3.83 4.76
C ALA A 12 -13.59 2.34 4.58
N LEU A 13 -14.09 1.46 5.46
CA LEU A 13 -13.94 0.00 5.31
C LEU A 13 -14.53 -0.47 3.97
N PHE A 14 -15.76 -0.05 3.67
CA PHE A 14 -16.42 -0.43 2.43
C PHE A 14 -15.68 0.09 1.19
N VAL A 15 -15.25 1.35 1.20
CA VAL A 15 -14.50 1.97 0.09
C VAL A 15 -13.21 1.22 -0.18
N VAL A 16 -12.44 0.87 0.87
CA VAL A 16 -11.18 0.14 0.70
C VAL A 16 -11.43 -1.29 0.22
N LEU A 17 -12.43 -1.99 0.76
CA LEU A 17 -12.79 -3.32 0.26
C LEU A 17 -13.19 -3.29 -1.22
N MET A 18 -14.01 -2.34 -1.64
CA MET A 18 -14.38 -2.17 -3.05
C MET A 18 -13.17 -1.83 -3.92
N TYR A 19 -12.29 -0.95 -3.45
CA TYR A 19 -11.02 -0.64 -4.13
C TYR A 19 -10.19 -1.90 -4.36
N LEU A 20 -10.03 -2.76 -3.34
CA LEU A 20 -9.25 -3.99 -3.43
C LEU A 20 -9.88 -4.99 -4.41
N LEU A 21 -11.18 -5.22 -4.31
CA LEU A 21 -11.90 -6.12 -5.22
C LEU A 21 -11.77 -5.66 -6.68
N ILE A 22 -11.94 -4.37 -6.93
CA ILE A 22 -11.81 -3.78 -8.26
C ILE A 22 -10.36 -3.86 -8.75
N SER A 23 -9.38 -3.53 -7.90
CA SER A 23 -7.97 -3.56 -8.28
C SER A 23 -7.50 -4.96 -8.66
N VAL A 24 -7.87 -5.99 -7.89
CA VAL A 24 -7.53 -7.39 -8.20
C VAL A 24 -8.27 -7.88 -9.44
N ALA A 25 -9.57 -7.56 -9.58
CA ALA A 25 -10.33 -7.91 -10.78
C ALA A 25 -9.73 -7.25 -12.03
N PHE A 26 -9.34 -5.98 -11.93
CA PHE A 26 -8.68 -5.24 -12.98
C PHE A 26 -7.30 -5.85 -13.32
N ALA A 27 -6.51 -6.23 -12.31
CA ALA A 27 -5.24 -6.91 -12.49
C ALA A 27 -5.38 -8.23 -13.26
N LYS A 28 -6.50 -8.93 -13.10
CA LYS A 28 -6.77 -10.21 -13.79
C LYS A 28 -7.29 -10.03 -15.21
N ILE A 29 -8.11 -9.01 -15.45
CA ILE A 29 -8.85 -8.85 -16.74
C ILE A 29 -8.10 -7.97 -17.73
N LEU A 30 -7.55 -6.84 -17.28
CA LEU A 30 -6.97 -5.83 -18.17
C LEU A 30 -5.64 -6.23 -18.85
N PRO A 31 -4.70 -6.94 -18.19
CA PRO A 31 -3.44 -7.29 -18.83
C PRO A 31 -3.60 -8.17 -20.06
N LEU A 32 -4.68 -8.94 -20.15
CA LEU A 32 -4.85 -9.94 -21.20
C LEU A 32 -5.59 -9.41 -22.44
N ALA A 33 -6.57 -8.51 -22.30
CA ALA A 33 -7.43 -8.13 -23.41
C ALA A 33 -7.06 -6.77 -24.04
N VAL A 34 -6.85 -5.73 -23.22
CA VAL A 34 -6.72 -4.35 -23.74
C VAL A 34 -5.27 -3.96 -24.00
N LEU A 35 -4.32 -4.43 -23.19
CA LEU A 35 -2.91 -4.08 -23.36
C LEU A 35 -2.21 -4.88 -24.45
N GLN A 36 -2.77 -6.03 -24.85
CA GLN A 36 -2.28 -6.79 -26.00
C GLN A 36 -2.48 -6.03 -27.33
N ASP A 37 -3.57 -5.27 -27.42
CA ASP A 37 -3.89 -4.48 -28.62
C ASP A 37 -3.09 -3.17 -28.69
N LEU A 38 -2.60 -2.66 -27.54
CA LEU A 38 -1.86 -1.40 -27.49
C LEU A 38 -0.37 -1.54 -27.76
N THR A 39 0.24 -2.68 -27.46
CA THR A 39 1.68 -2.90 -27.68
C THR A 39 2.08 -4.37 -27.65
N ASN A 40 3.01 -4.76 -28.52
CA ASN A 40 3.62 -6.10 -28.54
C ASN A 40 4.73 -6.27 -27.49
N SER A 41 5.12 -5.21 -26.77
CA SER A 41 6.18 -5.25 -25.76
C SER A 41 5.64 -5.63 -24.37
N ASN A 42 6.10 -6.74 -23.81
CA ASN A 42 5.76 -7.18 -22.44
C ASN A 42 6.18 -6.16 -21.38
N ILE A 43 7.30 -5.45 -21.57
CA ILE A 43 7.83 -4.45 -20.64
C ILE A 43 6.89 -3.24 -20.62
N ILE A 44 6.51 -2.73 -21.77
CA ILE A 44 5.60 -1.56 -21.85
C ILE A 44 4.25 -1.89 -21.23
N ARG A 45 3.70 -3.08 -21.50
CA ARG A 45 2.44 -3.54 -20.88
C ARG A 45 2.54 -3.55 -19.35
N ARG A 46 3.66 -4.05 -18.81
CA ARG A 46 3.87 -4.07 -17.37
C ARG A 46 3.96 -2.66 -16.78
N ILE A 47 4.73 -1.78 -17.39
CA ILE A 47 4.84 -0.38 -16.95
C ILE A 47 3.47 0.32 -16.97
N LEU A 48 2.70 0.15 -18.05
CA LEU A 48 1.36 0.72 -18.14
C LEU A 48 0.43 0.21 -17.03
N TYR A 49 0.48 -1.08 -16.75
CA TYR A 49 -0.28 -1.68 -15.66
C TYR A 49 0.12 -1.09 -14.30
N ASP A 50 1.42 -0.99 -14.02
CA ASP A 50 1.94 -0.42 -12.77
C ASP A 50 1.55 1.06 -12.61
N VAL A 51 1.59 1.84 -13.70
CA VAL A 51 1.13 3.24 -13.71
C VAL A 51 -0.37 3.34 -13.38
N ILE A 52 -1.20 2.46 -13.93
CA ILE A 52 -2.64 2.43 -13.63
C ILE A 52 -2.88 2.08 -12.15
N GLN A 53 -2.15 1.09 -11.62
CA GLN A 53 -2.23 0.75 -10.19
C GLN A 53 -1.83 1.92 -9.29
N ALA A 54 -0.71 2.59 -9.59
CA ALA A 54 -0.29 3.78 -8.86
C ALA A 54 -1.35 4.89 -8.91
N ALA A 55 -1.92 5.13 -10.09
CA ALA A 55 -2.97 6.13 -10.29
C ALA A 55 -4.23 5.85 -9.45
N ALA A 56 -4.58 4.58 -9.25
CA ALA A 56 -5.72 4.19 -8.43
C ALA A 56 -5.55 4.54 -6.93
N ALA A 57 -4.31 4.70 -6.44
CA ALA A 57 -4.02 5.12 -5.07
C ALA A 57 -4.03 6.66 -4.89
N ILE A 58 -4.01 7.45 -5.98
CA ILE A 58 -3.96 8.92 -5.92
C ILE A 58 -5.10 9.54 -5.09
N PRO A 59 -6.37 9.10 -5.19
CA PRO A 59 -7.45 9.66 -4.38
C PRO A 59 -7.17 9.53 -2.87
N PHE A 60 -6.61 8.40 -2.44
CA PHE A 60 -6.26 8.15 -1.03
C PHE A 60 -5.10 9.04 -0.58
N ALA A 61 -4.04 9.15 -1.39
CA ALA A 61 -2.94 10.08 -1.16
C ALA A 61 -3.45 11.53 -1.05
N ALA A 62 -4.33 11.96 -1.96
CA ALA A 62 -4.92 13.29 -1.93
C ALA A 62 -5.71 13.57 -0.64
N THR A 63 -6.45 12.57 -0.11
CA THR A 63 -7.15 12.72 1.17
C THR A 63 -6.18 12.87 2.35
N TYR A 64 -5.04 12.16 2.31
CA TYR A 64 -3.99 12.28 3.32
C TYR A 64 -3.35 13.69 3.30
N PHE A 65 -2.88 14.16 2.16
CA PHE A 65 -2.21 15.47 2.05
C PHE A 65 -3.14 16.65 2.38
N ARG A 66 -4.45 16.51 2.17
CA ARG A 66 -5.45 17.52 2.55
C ARG A 66 -5.82 17.47 4.04
N SER A 67 -5.39 16.46 4.77
CA SER A 67 -5.79 16.27 6.17
C SER A 67 -5.10 17.23 7.13
N ALA A 68 -5.75 17.44 8.29
CA ALA A 68 -5.16 18.20 9.39
C ALA A 68 -3.92 17.47 9.97
N ASP A 69 -3.91 16.15 9.94
CA ASP A 69 -2.81 15.34 10.47
C ASP A 69 -1.53 15.58 9.68
N PHE A 70 -1.61 15.65 8.36
CA PHE A 70 -0.45 16.01 7.54
C PHE A 70 0.10 17.40 7.88
N ARG A 71 -0.77 18.38 8.14
CA ARG A 71 -0.38 19.77 8.44
C ARG A 71 0.21 19.95 9.83
N LYS A 72 -0.21 19.14 10.81
CA LYS A 72 0.21 19.27 12.23
C LYS A 72 1.56 18.61 12.54
N THR A 73 2.04 17.68 11.70
CA THR A 73 3.30 16.97 11.94
C THR A 73 4.49 17.91 11.76
N GLU A 74 5.47 17.83 12.64
CA GLU A 74 6.71 18.61 12.53
C GLU A 74 7.47 18.29 11.22
N THR A 75 7.99 19.32 10.59
CA THR A 75 8.57 19.26 9.24
C THR A 75 9.74 18.27 9.16
N HIS A 76 10.62 18.23 10.17
CA HIS A 76 11.78 17.33 10.18
C HIS A 76 11.37 15.84 10.19
N SER A 77 10.40 15.45 11.00
CA SER A 77 9.90 14.06 11.04
C SER A 77 9.35 13.59 9.71
N LYS A 78 8.84 14.50 8.87
CA LYS A 78 8.32 14.17 7.54
C LYS A 78 9.43 14.05 6.50
N LEU A 79 10.48 14.86 6.57
CA LEU A 79 11.50 14.95 5.52
C LEU A 79 12.53 13.82 5.59
N ILE A 80 12.86 13.35 6.80
CA ILE A 80 13.89 12.32 6.99
C ILE A 80 13.62 11.06 6.14
N PRO A 81 12.43 10.42 6.20
CA PRO A 81 12.19 9.21 5.41
C PRO A 81 12.29 9.45 3.90
N TRP A 82 11.89 10.62 3.41
CA TRP A 82 12.01 10.98 2.00
C TRP A 82 13.47 11.20 1.58
N GLY A 83 14.28 11.79 2.46
CA GLY A 83 15.74 11.89 2.27
C GLY A 83 16.39 10.50 2.21
N LEU A 84 16.02 9.58 3.11
CA LEU A 84 16.50 8.21 3.11
C LEU A 84 16.07 7.44 1.85
N ILE A 85 14.83 7.64 1.38
CA ILE A 85 14.38 7.07 0.09
C ILE A 85 15.29 7.56 -1.05
N GLY A 86 15.63 8.84 -1.08
CA GLY A 86 16.57 9.40 -2.06
C GLY A 86 17.95 8.74 -2.00
N VAL A 87 18.47 8.53 -0.79
CA VAL A 87 19.74 7.80 -0.58
C VAL A 87 19.64 6.36 -1.08
N CYS A 88 18.60 5.62 -0.70
CA CYS A 88 18.36 4.25 -1.18
C CYS A 88 18.27 4.19 -2.71
N ALA A 89 17.51 5.10 -3.33
CA ALA A 89 17.41 5.18 -4.79
C ALA A 89 18.76 5.41 -5.47
N THR A 90 19.57 6.30 -4.91
CA THR A 90 20.92 6.56 -5.41
C THR A 90 21.83 5.33 -5.28
N LEU A 91 21.82 4.66 -4.12
CA LEU A 91 22.60 3.45 -3.89
C LEU A 91 22.19 2.32 -4.85
N VAL A 92 20.88 2.08 -5.03
CA VAL A 92 20.39 1.06 -5.98
C VAL A 92 20.82 1.41 -7.40
N THR A 93 20.75 2.68 -7.80
CA THR A 93 21.17 3.12 -9.15
C THR A 93 22.67 2.84 -9.40
N ILE A 94 23.52 3.01 -8.39
CA ILE A 94 24.96 2.83 -8.52
C ILE A 94 25.39 1.36 -8.39
N ILE A 95 24.80 0.63 -7.43
CA ILE A 95 25.26 -0.70 -7.03
C ILE A 95 24.50 -1.82 -7.75
N LEU A 96 23.20 -1.62 -8.02
CA LEU A 96 22.27 -2.62 -8.57
C LEU A 96 21.41 -2.03 -9.70
N PRO A 97 22.02 -1.44 -10.76
CA PRO A 97 21.27 -0.74 -11.80
C PRO A 97 20.24 -1.64 -12.51
N GLU A 98 20.50 -2.94 -12.63
CA GLU A 98 19.60 -3.93 -13.22
C GLU A 98 18.35 -4.19 -12.36
N ARG A 99 18.36 -3.78 -11.09
CA ARG A 99 17.24 -3.90 -10.12
C ARG A 99 16.45 -2.60 -9.96
N LEU A 100 16.83 -1.54 -10.65
CA LEU A 100 16.24 -0.21 -10.49
C LEU A 100 14.73 -0.21 -10.72
N TYR A 101 14.25 -0.96 -11.72
CA TYR A 101 12.81 -1.09 -11.96
C TYR A 101 12.09 -1.75 -10.76
N ALA A 102 12.64 -2.84 -10.22
CA ALA A 102 12.06 -3.51 -9.06
C ALA A 102 12.04 -2.58 -7.82
N PHE A 103 13.11 -1.80 -7.60
CA PHE A 103 13.14 -0.82 -6.53
C PHE A 103 12.00 0.21 -6.65
N TRP A 104 11.80 0.80 -7.82
CA TRP A 104 10.72 1.76 -8.05
C TRP A 104 9.33 1.12 -7.97
N PHE A 105 9.19 -0.14 -8.41
CA PHE A 105 7.96 -0.90 -8.25
C PHE A 105 7.60 -1.05 -6.76
N TYR A 106 8.51 -1.55 -5.93
CA TYR A 106 8.26 -1.72 -4.49
C TYR A 106 8.08 -0.39 -3.76
N LEU A 107 8.73 0.68 -4.21
CA LEU A 107 8.57 1.98 -3.59
C LEU A 107 7.22 2.64 -3.94
N ILE A 108 6.87 2.68 -5.23
CA ILE A 108 5.73 3.48 -5.70
C ILE A 108 4.44 2.64 -5.66
N ILE A 109 4.47 1.42 -6.22
CA ILE A 109 3.25 0.62 -6.34
C ILE A 109 2.91 -0.01 -5.00
N VAL A 110 3.86 -0.66 -4.36
CA VAL A 110 3.63 -1.35 -3.09
C VAL A 110 3.69 -0.36 -1.93
N GLY A 111 4.84 0.21 -1.63
CA GLY A 111 5.05 1.08 -0.47
C GLY A 111 4.13 2.31 -0.46
N CYS A 112 4.16 3.15 -1.49
CA CYS A 112 3.28 4.31 -1.54
C CYS A 112 1.83 3.92 -1.74
N GLY A 113 1.54 3.03 -2.70
CA GLY A 113 0.16 2.64 -3.03
C GLY A 113 -0.57 2.08 -1.82
N GLU A 114 -0.01 1.08 -1.17
CA GLU A 114 -0.64 0.42 -0.03
C GLU A 114 -0.66 1.31 1.22
N GLU A 115 0.43 2.01 1.53
CA GLU A 115 0.47 2.84 2.73
C GLU A 115 -0.51 4.02 2.67
N PHE A 116 -0.70 4.67 1.51
CA PHE A 116 -1.72 5.71 1.37
C PHE A 116 -3.13 5.17 1.53
N VAL A 117 -3.43 3.98 1.02
CA VAL A 117 -4.74 3.34 1.17
C VAL A 117 -4.99 2.93 2.63
N PHE A 118 -4.04 2.18 3.22
CA PHE A 118 -4.26 1.55 4.51
C PHE A 118 -3.96 2.49 5.69
N ARG A 119 -2.83 3.22 5.70
CA ARG A 119 -2.46 4.12 6.82
C ARG A 119 -2.93 5.53 6.57
N GLY A 120 -2.71 6.06 5.38
CA GLY A 120 -3.12 7.40 5.01
C GLY A 120 -4.63 7.62 4.99
N TYR A 121 -5.42 6.59 4.68
CA TYR A 121 -6.87 6.68 4.62
C TYR A 121 -7.57 5.78 5.64
N LEU A 122 -7.54 4.45 5.49
CA LEU A 122 -8.35 3.53 6.29
C LEU A 122 -8.06 3.63 7.77
N HIS A 123 -6.81 3.42 8.19
CA HIS A 123 -6.41 3.47 9.61
C HIS A 123 -6.78 4.82 10.24
N ARG A 124 -6.50 5.92 9.56
CA ARG A 124 -6.86 7.26 10.03
C ARG A 124 -8.38 7.45 10.19
N GLU A 125 -9.21 6.97 9.27
CA GLU A 125 -10.67 7.05 9.43
C GLU A 125 -11.17 6.16 10.57
N LEU A 126 -10.59 4.97 10.75
CA LEU A 126 -10.90 4.08 11.87
C LEU A 126 -10.52 4.71 13.22
N ARG A 127 -9.36 5.38 13.31
CA ARG A 127 -8.88 6.04 14.52
C ARG A 127 -9.78 7.19 15.01
N LYS A 128 -10.64 7.73 14.17
CA LYS A 128 -11.63 8.74 14.58
C LYS A 128 -12.77 8.15 15.43
N ALA A 129 -13.07 6.87 15.26
CA ALA A 129 -14.18 6.20 15.95
C ALA A 129 -13.69 5.15 16.97
N PHE A 130 -12.51 4.56 16.75
CA PHE A 130 -12.00 3.44 17.52
C PHE A 130 -10.63 3.75 18.13
N ASN A 131 -10.29 3.02 19.21
CA ASN A 131 -8.93 3.03 19.75
C ASN A 131 -7.94 2.34 18.81
N PHE A 132 -6.64 2.45 19.12
CA PHE A 132 -5.57 1.86 18.30
C PHE A 132 -5.76 0.35 18.05
N LYS A 133 -6.03 -0.42 19.12
CA LYS A 133 -6.17 -1.88 19.01
C LYS A 133 -7.27 -2.28 18.04
N VAL A 134 -8.46 -1.72 18.17
CA VAL A 134 -9.61 -2.01 17.30
C VAL A 134 -9.33 -1.56 15.86
N SER A 135 -8.73 -0.38 15.67
CA SER A 135 -8.37 0.14 14.35
C SER A 135 -7.36 -0.76 13.63
N VAL A 136 -6.36 -1.27 14.36
CA VAL A 136 -5.37 -2.19 13.81
C VAL A 136 -5.98 -3.54 13.46
N ILE A 137 -6.86 -4.08 14.32
CA ILE A 137 -7.54 -5.35 14.04
C ILE A 137 -8.40 -5.23 12.78
N LEU A 138 -9.26 -4.21 12.70
CA LEU A 138 -10.13 -4.00 11.54
C LEU A 138 -9.32 -3.74 10.26
N GLY A 139 -8.33 -2.85 10.32
CA GLY A 139 -7.44 -2.56 9.20
C GLY A 139 -6.60 -3.77 8.80
N GLY A 140 -6.12 -4.55 9.78
CA GLY A 140 -5.35 -5.77 9.57
C GLY A 140 -6.14 -6.88 8.90
N LEU A 141 -7.41 -7.06 9.28
CA LEU A 141 -8.29 -8.04 8.60
C LEU A 141 -8.49 -7.66 7.12
N VAL A 142 -8.68 -6.37 6.81
CA VAL A 142 -8.82 -5.90 5.43
C VAL A 142 -7.50 -6.05 4.66
N PHE A 143 -6.37 -5.71 5.28
CA PHE A 143 -5.05 -5.82 4.66
C PHE A 143 -4.66 -7.29 4.42
N GLY A 144 -4.88 -8.16 5.41
CA GLY A 144 -4.69 -9.61 5.27
C GLY A 144 -5.60 -10.20 4.18
N PHE A 145 -6.88 -9.77 4.14
CA PHE A 145 -7.78 -10.19 3.08
C PHE A 145 -7.26 -9.77 1.69
N ALA A 146 -6.74 -8.55 1.55
CA ALA A 146 -6.15 -8.09 0.28
C ALA A 146 -5.04 -9.03 -0.21
N HIS A 147 -4.12 -9.42 0.69
CA HIS A 147 -3.01 -10.32 0.38
C HIS A 147 -3.49 -11.73 0.01
N GLY A 148 -4.30 -12.35 0.87
CA GLY A 148 -4.84 -13.70 0.61
C GLY A 148 -5.71 -13.75 -0.66
N TYR A 149 -6.55 -12.73 -0.88
CA TYR A 149 -7.39 -12.63 -2.07
C TYR A 149 -6.57 -12.42 -3.35
N SER A 150 -5.58 -11.53 -3.31
CA SER A 150 -4.65 -11.31 -4.42
C SER A 150 -3.89 -12.60 -4.78
N TYR A 151 -3.35 -13.28 -3.78
CA TYR A 151 -2.66 -14.55 -3.95
C TYR A 151 -3.55 -15.61 -4.60
N PHE A 152 -4.79 -15.76 -4.11
CA PHE A 152 -5.75 -16.68 -4.71
C PHE A 152 -6.10 -16.33 -6.15
N MET A 153 -6.44 -15.08 -6.41
CA MET A 153 -6.95 -14.64 -7.72
C MET A 153 -5.87 -14.56 -8.80
N ILE A 154 -4.67 -14.12 -8.44
CA ILE A 154 -3.58 -13.87 -9.41
C ILE A 154 -2.67 -15.09 -9.55
N GLN A 155 -2.32 -15.75 -8.43
CA GLN A 155 -1.36 -16.85 -8.44
C GLN A 155 -2.02 -18.23 -8.44
N GLY A 156 -3.34 -18.32 -8.23
CA GLY A 156 -4.06 -19.60 -8.15
C GLY A 156 -3.60 -20.46 -6.96
N GLY A 157 -3.25 -19.81 -5.85
CA GLY A 157 -2.51 -20.40 -4.77
C GLY A 157 -3.28 -21.42 -3.92
N THR A 158 -2.54 -22.18 -3.14
CA THR A 158 -3.07 -23.18 -2.19
C THR A 158 -3.75 -22.54 -1.00
N ILE A 159 -4.63 -23.27 -0.30
CA ILE A 159 -5.27 -22.79 0.94
C ILE A 159 -4.21 -22.39 1.99
N THR A 160 -3.15 -23.17 2.14
CA THR A 160 -2.05 -22.87 3.06
C THR A 160 -1.37 -21.55 2.70
N GLY A 161 -1.10 -21.32 1.41
CA GLY A 161 -0.53 -20.06 0.94
C GLY A 161 -1.46 -18.87 1.17
N ILE A 162 -2.77 -19.02 0.89
CA ILE A 162 -3.78 -17.99 1.17
C ILE A 162 -3.79 -17.60 2.65
N LEU A 163 -3.76 -18.59 3.56
CA LEU A 163 -3.74 -18.36 5.00
C LEU A 163 -2.42 -17.71 5.46
N SER A 164 -1.29 -18.09 4.86
CA SER A 164 0.02 -17.48 5.11
C SER A 164 0.03 -16.01 4.71
N GLU A 165 -0.42 -15.70 3.49
CA GLU A 165 -0.51 -14.33 2.98
C GLU A 165 -1.48 -13.47 3.81
N PHE A 166 -2.64 -14.03 4.16
CA PHE A 166 -3.60 -13.38 5.05
C PHE A 166 -2.98 -13.06 6.41
N GLY A 167 -2.30 -14.03 7.03
CA GLY A 167 -1.64 -13.86 8.33
C GLY A 167 -0.49 -12.85 8.27
N GLY A 168 0.35 -12.94 7.24
CA GLY A 168 1.42 -11.99 6.97
C GLY A 168 0.91 -10.55 6.82
N GLY A 169 -0.19 -10.36 6.09
CA GLY A 169 -0.86 -9.08 5.95
C GLY A 169 -1.36 -8.52 7.30
N ILE A 170 -1.93 -9.33 8.18
CA ILE A 170 -2.34 -8.88 9.52
C ILE A 170 -1.13 -8.40 10.33
N VAL A 171 -0.03 -9.16 10.32
CA VAL A 171 1.21 -8.80 11.02
C VAL A 171 1.79 -7.50 10.43
N GLY A 172 1.87 -7.39 9.11
CA GLY A 172 2.28 -6.18 8.42
C GLY A 172 1.43 -4.96 8.80
N ALA A 173 0.10 -5.14 8.86
CA ALA A 173 -0.80 -4.07 9.28
C ALA A 173 -0.51 -3.58 10.70
N LEU A 174 -0.24 -4.48 11.65
CA LEU A 174 0.14 -4.13 13.02
C LEU A 174 1.45 -3.32 13.04
N VAL A 175 2.48 -3.83 12.38
CA VAL A 175 3.82 -3.21 12.36
C VAL A 175 3.77 -1.81 11.73
N PHE A 176 3.22 -1.69 10.52
CA PHE A 176 3.22 -0.41 9.82
C PHE A 176 2.26 0.62 10.44
N SER A 177 1.14 0.17 11.03
CA SER A 177 0.27 1.09 11.80
C SER A 177 0.94 1.58 13.07
N ALA A 178 1.73 0.74 13.77
CA ALA A 178 2.49 1.15 14.93
C ALA A 178 3.61 2.15 14.56
N ILE A 179 4.30 1.91 13.44
CA ILE A 179 5.31 2.84 12.91
C ILE A 179 4.66 4.18 12.55
N TYR A 180 3.52 4.15 11.84
CA TYR A 180 2.77 5.35 11.46
C TYR A 180 2.37 6.19 12.68
N GLU A 181 1.76 5.57 13.68
CA GLU A 181 1.31 6.27 14.91
C GLU A 181 2.49 6.85 15.73
N LYS A 182 3.59 6.08 15.87
CA LYS A 182 4.76 6.53 16.61
C LYS A 182 5.56 7.61 15.91
N SER A 183 5.72 7.51 14.60
CA SER A 183 6.48 8.49 13.81
C SER A 183 5.65 9.71 13.42
N ASN A 184 4.33 9.59 13.48
CA ASN A 184 3.38 10.58 12.98
C ASN A 184 3.66 11.01 11.52
N SER A 185 4.25 10.11 10.73
CA SER A 185 4.66 10.34 9.33
C SER A 185 4.42 9.09 8.49
N ILE A 186 3.75 9.24 7.35
CA ILE A 186 3.52 8.14 6.41
C ILE A 186 4.79 7.72 5.68
N GLY A 187 5.78 8.61 5.59
CA GLY A 187 7.04 8.31 4.92
C GLY A 187 7.82 7.15 5.56
N TRP A 188 7.72 6.97 6.88
CA TRP A 188 8.39 5.87 7.57
C TRP A 188 7.81 4.50 7.22
N PRO A 189 6.48 4.24 7.32
CA PRO A 189 5.96 2.97 6.84
C PRO A 189 6.21 2.75 5.35
N ILE A 190 6.11 3.77 4.50
CA ILE A 190 6.45 3.65 3.07
C ILE A 190 7.90 3.17 2.89
N LEU A 191 8.86 3.84 3.51
CA LEU A 191 10.29 3.48 3.39
C LEU A 191 10.53 2.05 3.87
N ILE A 192 10.04 1.69 5.07
CA ILE A 192 10.31 0.39 5.67
C ILE A 192 9.62 -0.72 4.87
N HIS A 193 8.38 -0.53 4.45
CA HIS A 193 7.64 -1.49 3.63
C HIS A 193 8.36 -1.75 2.30
N ALA A 194 8.66 -0.69 1.56
CA ALA A 194 9.37 -0.80 0.28
C ALA A 194 10.75 -1.48 0.43
N CYS A 195 11.49 -1.16 1.48
CA CYS A 195 12.79 -1.79 1.74
C CYS A 195 12.65 -3.28 2.09
N LEU A 196 11.67 -3.66 2.91
CA LEU A 196 11.46 -5.07 3.27
C LEU A 196 11.11 -5.91 2.04
N ASP A 197 10.20 -5.43 1.20
CA ASP A 197 9.78 -6.15 0.01
C ASP A 197 10.88 -6.18 -1.06
N PHE A 198 11.61 -5.07 -1.24
CA PHE A 198 12.74 -5.05 -2.16
C PHE A 198 13.87 -5.98 -1.73
N VAL A 199 14.21 -6.02 -0.44
CA VAL A 199 15.19 -6.97 0.10
C VAL A 199 14.68 -8.41 -0.05
N GLY A 200 13.40 -8.68 0.25
CA GLY A 200 12.79 -10.00 0.02
C GLY A 200 12.82 -10.45 -1.43
N TYR A 201 12.78 -9.51 -2.38
CA TYR A 201 12.94 -9.80 -3.82
C TYR A 201 14.39 -10.14 -4.19
N LEU A 202 15.39 -9.64 -3.46
CA LEU A 202 16.81 -9.87 -3.77
C LEU A 202 17.34 -11.22 -3.29
N ILE A 203 16.71 -11.81 -2.25
CA ILE A 203 17.09 -13.09 -1.64
C ILE A 203 16.23 -14.24 -2.13
#